data_6b0972b8b4d1419519cb3c0e122d96e9
#
_entry.id   6b0972b8b4d1419519cb3c0e122d96e9
#
_cell.length_a   1.000
_cell.length_b   1.000
_cell.length_c   1.000
_cell.angle_alpha   90.00
_cell.angle_beta   90.00
_cell.angle_gamma   90.00
#
_symmetry.space_group_name_H-M   'P 1'
#
loop_
_entity.id
_entity.type
_entity.pdbx_description
1 polymer ?
#
loop_
_entity_poly.entity_id
_entity_poly.type
_entity_poly.pdbx_seq_one_letter_code
_entity_poly.pdbx_strand_id
1 'polypeptide(L)'
;LGYQSEEEKKAANLLHEQLRKQKANFCFFYHAETEMKNILSAYQHSLRSGEYTGRTLEGLDRKKYTVSGVERLKDNWKSQLKNTFQIIEKNIPEYTVKENGTVDESEVLDEKELIASIRKRAKSYKQENIERDVDSILAIHRLRNNYVCENIENARAIFVTNNFDLANSVNYYYKRNVNKKAFPLVLTSAELSAMLWVKNGTSTDLPEKQLLNNAYAALQPMPELLNKLSEVLEQMKLEGKVTSEEVTALRTSHYVHRELWKETFGDENLTNENTIMEIKQKYDDSIIANYKQEKELEKAEEKQKLYENAQLSALKAGKNAKQKWLRRLRNGCKIIAALIFVGCLCATIKTWGDFKWNVFFVIVIGITVLSLYDICKAREQFI
;
A
#
# COMPACT_ATOMS: atom_id res chain seq x y z
N LEU A 1 0.64 7.12 -5.00
CA LEU A 1 -0.80 6.81 -4.86
C LEU A 1 -1.14 5.36 -5.29
N GLY A 2 -0.21 4.62 -5.89
CA GLY A 2 -0.36 3.21 -6.27
C GLY A 2 -1.31 2.98 -7.44
N TYR A 3 -1.22 3.84 -8.45
CA TYR A 3 -2.03 3.69 -9.67
C TYR A 3 -1.35 2.80 -10.72
N GLN A 4 -0.13 2.38 -10.51
CA GLN A 4 0.54 1.43 -11.41
C GLN A 4 0.50 0.02 -10.82
N SER A 5 1.38 -0.31 -9.88
CA SER A 5 1.33 -1.61 -9.19
C SER A 5 1.49 -1.45 -7.68
N GLU A 6 1.14 -2.47 -6.91
CA GLU A 6 1.37 -2.45 -5.46
C GLU A 6 2.87 -2.56 -5.13
N GLU A 7 3.67 -3.21 -5.97
CA GLU A 7 5.12 -3.30 -5.84
C GLU A 7 5.76 -1.93 -6.06
N GLU A 8 5.38 -1.23 -7.14
CA GLU A 8 5.85 0.14 -7.41
C GLU A 8 5.44 1.11 -6.30
N LYS A 9 4.23 0.97 -5.76
CA LYS A 9 3.76 1.74 -4.62
C LYS A 9 4.62 1.48 -3.37
N LYS A 10 4.93 0.21 -3.08
CA LYS A 10 5.81 -0.14 -1.96
C LYS A 10 7.21 0.43 -2.15
N ALA A 11 7.79 0.28 -3.34
CA ALA A 11 9.10 0.85 -3.67
C ALA A 11 9.13 2.38 -3.53
N ALA A 12 8.10 3.07 -4.04
CA ALA A 12 7.98 4.52 -3.93
C ALA A 12 7.83 4.99 -2.47
N ASN A 13 7.03 4.29 -1.66
CA ASN A 13 6.87 4.61 -0.25
C ASN A 13 8.18 4.43 0.53
N LEU A 14 8.90 3.35 0.30
CA LEU A 14 10.20 3.10 0.92
C LEU A 14 11.23 4.16 0.54
N LEU A 15 11.31 4.51 -0.74
CA LEU A 15 12.17 5.59 -1.22
C LEU A 15 11.82 6.93 -0.56
N HIS A 16 10.53 7.25 -0.51
CA HIS A 16 10.03 8.46 0.14
C HIS A 16 10.42 8.51 1.64
N GLU A 17 10.23 7.42 2.37
CA GLU A 17 10.62 7.32 3.80
C GLU A 17 12.12 7.52 4.01
N GLN A 18 12.95 6.91 3.17
CA GLN A 18 14.40 7.06 3.24
C GLN A 18 14.84 8.51 2.99
N LEU A 19 14.30 9.12 1.95
CA LEU A 19 14.60 10.51 1.63
C LEU A 19 14.11 11.47 2.72
N ARG A 20 12.95 11.18 3.33
CA ARG A 20 12.48 11.94 4.51
C ARG A 20 13.43 11.88 5.69
N LYS A 21 14.00 10.70 5.98
CA LYS A 21 15.02 10.54 7.01
C LYS A 21 16.27 11.41 6.73
N GLN A 22 16.55 11.64 5.43
CA GLN A 22 17.62 12.56 4.98
C GLN A 22 17.19 14.03 4.92
N LYS A 23 15.97 14.36 5.40
CA LYS A 23 15.38 15.71 5.39
C LYS A 23 15.17 16.28 3.97
N ALA A 24 14.98 15.43 2.97
CA ALA A 24 14.66 15.88 1.63
C ALA A 24 13.26 16.51 1.56
N ASN A 25 13.12 17.57 0.78
CA ASN A 25 11.85 18.19 0.45
C ASN A 25 11.33 17.63 -0.88
N PHE A 26 10.03 17.32 -0.94
CA PHE A 26 9.40 16.76 -2.13
C PHE A 26 8.51 17.80 -2.79
N CYS A 27 8.64 17.95 -4.08
CA CYS A 27 7.77 18.83 -4.84
C CYS A 27 7.49 18.26 -6.24
N PHE A 28 6.46 18.79 -6.87
CA PHE A 28 6.17 18.62 -8.29
C PHE A 28 5.91 19.99 -8.92
N PHE A 29 6.14 20.09 -10.23
CA PHE A 29 5.86 21.33 -10.96
C PHE A 29 4.41 21.37 -11.44
N TYR A 30 3.89 22.57 -11.70
CA TYR A 30 2.48 22.81 -12.04
C TYR A 30 1.98 22.00 -13.25
N HIS A 31 2.83 21.71 -14.23
CA HIS A 31 2.43 20.94 -15.41
C HIS A 31 2.09 19.47 -15.11
N ALA A 32 2.59 18.91 -14.00
CA ALA A 32 2.18 17.59 -13.52
C ALA A 32 0.68 17.56 -13.15
N GLU A 33 0.07 18.71 -12.83
CA GLU A 33 -1.37 18.79 -12.62
C GLU A 33 -2.15 18.50 -13.89
N THR A 34 -1.72 19.08 -15.00
CA THR A 34 -2.36 18.87 -16.31
C THR A 34 -2.23 17.40 -16.73
N GLU A 35 -1.05 16.80 -16.53
CA GLU A 35 -0.87 15.37 -16.80
C GLU A 35 -1.78 14.49 -15.96
N MET A 36 -1.86 14.74 -14.66
CA MET A 36 -2.72 13.98 -13.77
C MET A 36 -4.20 14.11 -14.17
N LYS A 37 -4.64 15.33 -14.49
CA LYS A 37 -6.02 15.57 -14.96
C LYS A 37 -6.30 14.84 -16.29
N ASN A 38 -5.35 14.84 -17.20
CA ASN A 38 -5.48 14.14 -18.49
C ASN A 38 -5.57 12.62 -18.28
N ILE A 39 -4.74 12.04 -17.45
CA ILE A 39 -4.77 10.61 -17.11
C ILE A 39 -6.11 10.24 -16.47
N LEU A 40 -6.58 11.01 -15.49
CA LEU A 40 -7.85 10.75 -14.82
C LEU A 40 -9.05 10.94 -15.77
N SER A 41 -8.97 11.89 -16.70
CA SER A 41 -10.01 12.09 -17.74
C SER A 41 -10.03 10.94 -18.75
N ALA A 42 -8.86 10.46 -19.17
CA ALA A 42 -8.74 9.28 -20.01
C ALA A 42 -9.34 8.04 -19.33
N TYR A 43 -9.11 7.88 -18.02
CA TYR A 43 -9.71 6.78 -17.25
C TYR A 43 -11.24 6.88 -17.19
N GLN A 44 -11.79 8.08 -17.00
CA GLN A 44 -13.24 8.26 -17.07
C GLN A 44 -13.84 7.88 -18.45
N HIS A 45 -13.11 8.20 -19.53
CA HIS A 45 -13.51 7.79 -20.86
C HIS A 45 -13.47 6.27 -20.99
N SER A 46 -12.40 5.63 -20.53
CA SER A 46 -12.25 4.18 -20.53
C SER A 46 -13.32 3.46 -19.70
N LEU A 47 -13.75 4.01 -18.56
CA LEU A 47 -14.87 3.47 -17.78
C LEU A 47 -16.20 3.47 -18.56
N ARG A 48 -16.38 4.39 -19.53
CA ARG A 48 -17.58 4.47 -20.37
C ARG A 48 -17.50 3.57 -21.59
N SER A 49 -16.31 3.45 -22.20
CA SER A 49 -16.09 2.68 -23.42
C SER A 49 -15.76 1.21 -23.15
N GLY A 50 -15.31 0.86 -21.94
CA GLY A 50 -14.80 -0.47 -21.61
C GLY A 50 -13.40 -0.76 -22.17
N GLU A 51 -12.75 0.22 -22.80
CA GLU A 51 -11.41 0.08 -23.38
C GLU A 51 -10.35 0.69 -22.45
N TYR A 52 -9.43 -0.14 -22.00
CA TYR A 52 -8.33 0.29 -21.11
C TYR A 52 -7.00 0.15 -21.83
N THR A 53 -6.26 1.24 -21.94
CA THR A 53 -4.91 1.24 -22.51
C THR A 53 -3.94 1.98 -21.59
N GLY A 54 -2.81 1.35 -21.31
CA GLY A 54 -1.72 1.91 -20.51
C GLY A 54 -1.79 1.58 -19.02
N ARG A 55 -0.62 1.45 -18.41
CA ARG A 55 -0.41 0.96 -17.04
C ARG A 55 -1.18 1.70 -15.95
N THR A 56 -1.29 3.02 -16.08
CA THR A 56 -1.98 3.83 -15.06
C THR A 56 -3.48 3.59 -15.09
N LEU A 57 -4.07 3.46 -16.28
CA LEU A 57 -5.48 3.16 -16.45
C LEU A 57 -5.83 1.78 -15.90
N GLU A 58 -4.99 0.79 -16.17
CA GLU A 58 -5.10 -0.55 -15.62
C GLU A 58 -5.00 -0.58 -14.09
N GLY A 59 -4.07 0.19 -13.52
CA GLY A 59 -3.93 0.32 -12.08
C GLY A 59 -5.14 0.97 -11.41
N LEU A 60 -5.77 1.94 -12.08
CA LEU A 60 -7.01 2.57 -11.64
C LEU A 60 -8.19 1.61 -11.74
N ASP A 61 -8.28 0.82 -12.82
CA ASP A 61 -9.31 -0.19 -13.00
C ASP A 61 -9.27 -1.27 -11.92
N ARG A 62 -8.10 -1.77 -11.59
CA ARG A 62 -7.93 -2.71 -10.45
C ARG A 62 -8.49 -2.18 -9.14
N LYS A 63 -8.46 -0.87 -8.93
CA LYS A 63 -9.04 -0.21 -7.74
C LYS A 63 -10.55 -0.01 -7.85
N LYS A 64 -11.15 -0.39 -8.97
CA LYS A 64 -12.60 -0.32 -9.22
C LYS A 64 -13.22 1.04 -8.90
N TYR A 65 -12.53 2.12 -9.31
CA TYR A 65 -13.10 3.45 -9.16
C TYR A 65 -14.38 3.61 -10.00
N THR A 66 -15.38 4.24 -9.43
CA THR A 66 -16.54 4.71 -10.18
C THR A 66 -16.24 6.07 -10.84
N VAL A 67 -17.04 6.49 -11.81
CA VAL A 67 -16.91 7.81 -12.45
C VAL A 67 -16.89 8.93 -11.40
N SER A 68 -17.80 8.88 -10.43
CA SER A 68 -17.82 9.85 -9.32
C SER A 68 -16.62 9.73 -8.37
N GLY A 69 -16.07 8.53 -8.23
CA GLY A 69 -14.82 8.32 -7.49
C GLY A 69 -13.63 8.98 -8.16
N VAL A 70 -13.56 8.92 -9.50
CA VAL A 70 -12.51 9.59 -10.28
C VAL A 70 -12.66 11.11 -10.22
N GLU A 71 -13.86 11.67 -10.27
CA GLU A 71 -14.08 13.11 -10.07
C GLU A 71 -13.55 13.57 -8.71
N ARG A 72 -13.92 12.88 -7.65
CA ARG A 72 -13.39 13.20 -6.30
C ARG A 72 -11.85 13.07 -6.25
N LEU A 73 -11.28 12.15 -7.00
CA LEU A 73 -9.83 11.99 -7.07
C LEU A 73 -9.18 13.17 -7.80
N LYS A 74 -9.78 13.66 -8.91
CA LYS A 74 -9.33 14.87 -9.62
C LYS A 74 -9.27 16.10 -8.72
N ASP A 75 -10.22 16.23 -7.81
CA ASP A 75 -10.30 17.38 -6.90
C ASP A 75 -9.33 17.25 -5.71
N ASN A 76 -9.06 16.01 -5.26
CA ASN A 76 -8.41 15.78 -3.98
C ASN A 76 -6.96 15.27 -4.06
N TRP A 77 -6.44 14.87 -5.21
CA TRP A 77 -5.12 14.24 -5.31
C TRP A 77 -3.98 15.12 -4.80
N LYS A 78 -4.01 16.45 -5.04
CA LYS A 78 -3.02 17.39 -4.50
C LYS A 78 -3.05 17.42 -2.98
N SER A 79 -4.25 17.47 -2.40
CA SER A 79 -4.44 17.43 -0.95
C SER A 79 -3.96 16.12 -0.34
N GLN A 80 -4.18 14.99 -1.04
CA GLN A 80 -3.65 13.69 -0.62
C GLN A 80 -2.13 13.66 -0.65
N LEU A 81 -1.48 14.16 -1.73
CA LEU A 81 -0.03 14.25 -1.80
C LEU A 81 0.53 15.12 -0.67
N LYS A 82 -0.05 16.30 -0.44
CA LYS A 82 0.39 17.20 0.62
C LYS A 82 0.23 16.59 2.01
N ASN A 83 -0.95 16.05 2.32
CA ASN A 83 -1.28 15.59 3.66
C ASN A 83 -0.61 14.25 4.00
N THR A 84 -0.51 13.33 3.03
CA THR A 84 0.03 11.98 3.27
C THR A 84 1.54 11.93 3.09
N PHE A 85 2.06 12.60 2.05
CA PHE A 85 3.46 12.48 1.64
C PHE A 85 4.27 13.76 1.82
N GLN A 86 3.63 14.87 2.21
CA GLN A 86 4.26 16.20 2.31
C GLN A 86 4.89 16.65 0.98
N ILE A 87 4.29 16.24 -0.13
CA ILE A 87 4.69 16.65 -1.48
C ILE A 87 3.88 17.87 -1.86
N ILE A 88 4.56 18.96 -2.21
CA ILE A 88 3.94 20.25 -2.52
C ILE A 88 4.17 20.64 -3.97
N GLU A 89 3.24 21.42 -4.49
CA GLU A 89 3.42 22.08 -5.79
C GLU A 89 4.46 23.18 -5.67
N LYS A 90 5.35 23.27 -6.65
CA LYS A 90 6.37 24.32 -6.75
C LYS A 90 6.32 24.99 -8.12
N ASN A 91 6.37 26.31 -8.12
CA ASN A 91 6.52 27.06 -9.35
C ASN A 91 7.88 26.81 -9.97
N ILE A 92 7.93 26.85 -11.30
CA ILE A 92 9.20 26.87 -12.02
C ILE A 92 9.93 28.15 -11.64
N PRO A 93 11.19 28.06 -11.17
CA PRO A 93 11.95 29.25 -10.80
C PRO A 93 12.21 30.11 -12.06
N GLU A 94 12.07 31.41 -11.91
CA GLU A 94 12.46 32.36 -12.94
C GLU A 94 13.99 32.42 -13.07
N TYR A 95 14.47 32.91 -14.20
CA TYR A 95 15.90 33.17 -14.41
C TYR A 95 16.33 34.34 -13.55
N THR A 96 17.54 34.26 -13.00
CA THR A 96 18.15 35.38 -12.30
C THR A 96 18.54 36.46 -13.33
N VAL A 97 18.03 37.66 -13.14
CA VAL A 97 18.37 38.84 -13.97
C VAL A 97 19.47 39.61 -13.25
N LYS A 98 20.60 39.81 -13.94
CA LYS A 98 21.75 40.62 -13.47
C LYS A 98 21.37 42.09 -13.44
N GLU A 99 22.17 42.90 -12.75
CA GLU A 99 21.98 44.38 -12.66
C GLU A 99 21.93 45.09 -14.01
N ASN A 100 22.58 44.51 -15.02
CA ASN A 100 22.57 45.03 -16.41
C ASN A 100 21.33 44.61 -17.21
N GLY A 101 20.36 43.94 -16.61
CA GLY A 101 19.13 43.48 -17.26
C GLY A 101 19.28 42.19 -18.10
N THR A 102 20.45 41.55 -18.13
CA THR A 102 20.67 40.29 -18.84
C THR A 102 20.42 39.11 -17.92
N VAL A 103 19.97 37.99 -18.49
CA VAL A 103 19.82 36.72 -17.79
C VAL A 103 21.20 36.16 -17.42
N ASP A 104 21.32 35.52 -16.27
CA ASP A 104 22.54 34.82 -15.92
C ASP A 104 22.73 33.60 -16.83
N GLU A 105 23.73 33.71 -17.74
CA GLU A 105 24.03 32.67 -18.73
C GLU A 105 24.33 31.31 -18.13
N SER A 106 24.81 31.28 -16.90
CA SER A 106 25.10 30.03 -16.20
C SER A 106 23.84 29.25 -15.76
N GLU A 107 22.67 29.89 -15.74
CA GLU A 107 21.39 29.25 -15.51
C GLU A 107 20.73 28.74 -16.81
N VAL A 108 21.33 29.06 -17.97
CA VAL A 108 20.77 28.71 -19.28
C VAL A 108 21.44 27.44 -19.81
N LEU A 109 20.64 26.42 -20.10
CA LEU A 109 21.08 25.28 -20.89
C LEU A 109 20.60 25.44 -22.33
N ASP A 110 21.33 24.90 -23.29
CA ASP A 110 20.86 24.86 -24.69
C ASP A 110 19.71 23.87 -24.81
N GLU A 111 18.49 24.42 -24.80
CA GLU A 111 17.25 23.67 -24.88
C GLU A 111 17.14 22.86 -26.17
N LYS A 112 17.60 23.43 -27.31
CA LYS A 112 17.53 22.74 -28.61
C LYS A 112 18.43 21.51 -28.63
N GLU A 113 19.66 21.66 -28.13
CA GLU A 113 20.59 20.53 -28.03
C GLU A 113 20.12 19.49 -27.01
N LEU A 114 19.50 19.91 -25.89
CA LEU A 114 18.91 19.03 -24.90
C LEU A 114 17.77 18.20 -25.50
N ILE A 115 16.83 18.85 -26.21
CA ILE A 115 15.74 18.19 -26.94
C ILE A 115 16.30 17.20 -27.96
N ALA A 116 17.30 17.61 -28.74
CA ALA A 116 17.94 16.74 -29.73
C ALA A 116 18.58 15.50 -29.07
N SER A 117 19.22 15.68 -27.91
CA SER A 117 19.81 14.58 -27.13
C SER A 117 18.75 13.58 -26.66
N ILE A 118 17.59 14.06 -26.18
CA ILE A 118 16.47 13.21 -25.74
C ILE A 118 15.89 12.45 -26.93
N ARG A 119 15.58 13.14 -28.04
CA ARG A 119 15.01 12.52 -29.25
C ARG A 119 15.88 11.43 -29.87
N LYS A 120 17.19 11.56 -29.76
CA LYS A 120 18.12 10.58 -30.32
C LYS A 120 17.93 9.18 -29.68
N ARG A 121 17.55 9.11 -28.41
CA ARG A 121 17.38 7.87 -27.67
C ARG A 121 15.90 7.47 -27.51
N ALA A 122 15.05 8.42 -27.18
CA ALA A 122 13.63 8.21 -26.93
C ALA A 122 12.79 8.52 -28.19
N LYS A 123 12.94 7.73 -29.24
CA LYS A 123 12.33 7.97 -30.56
C LYS A 123 10.79 7.97 -30.54
N SER A 124 10.18 7.17 -29.68
CA SER A 124 8.72 7.04 -29.51
C SER A 124 8.11 8.11 -28.59
N TYR A 125 8.94 8.96 -28.00
CA TYR A 125 8.47 9.93 -27.02
C TYR A 125 7.77 11.12 -27.69
N LYS A 126 6.54 11.41 -27.24
CA LYS A 126 5.73 12.50 -27.81
C LYS A 126 6.39 13.85 -27.54
N GLN A 127 6.34 14.75 -28.53
CA GLN A 127 6.95 16.08 -28.47
C GLN A 127 6.54 16.87 -27.22
N GLU A 128 5.22 16.90 -26.94
CA GLU A 128 4.65 17.62 -25.79
C GLU A 128 5.19 17.11 -24.44
N ASN A 129 5.51 15.81 -24.34
CA ASN A 129 6.08 15.24 -23.14
C ASN A 129 7.55 15.65 -23.00
N ILE A 130 8.30 15.68 -24.14
CA ILE A 130 9.71 16.13 -24.15
C ILE A 130 9.80 17.58 -23.67
N GLU A 131 8.94 18.46 -24.18
CA GLU A 131 8.92 19.87 -23.80
C GLU A 131 8.68 20.07 -22.30
N ARG A 132 7.68 19.38 -21.74
CA ARG A 132 7.40 19.44 -20.29
C ARG A 132 8.54 18.89 -19.42
N ASP A 133 9.15 17.80 -19.85
CA ASP A 133 10.30 17.25 -19.13
C ASP A 133 11.50 18.17 -19.22
N VAL A 134 11.73 18.80 -20.37
CA VAL A 134 12.79 19.80 -20.55
C VAL A 134 12.55 21.01 -19.64
N ASP A 135 11.33 21.53 -19.57
CA ASP A 135 10.96 22.59 -18.61
C ASP A 135 11.31 22.21 -17.16
N SER A 136 11.00 20.97 -16.79
CA SER A 136 11.35 20.45 -15.46
C SER A 136 12.86 20.38 -15.25
N ILE A 137 13.60 19.93 -16.24
CA ILE A 137 15.06 19.79 -16.17
C ILE A 137 15.74 21.16 -16.06
N LEU A 138 15.28 22.12 -16.87
CA LEU A 138 15.73 23.52 -16.81
C LEU A 138 15.43 24.12 -15.43
N ALA A 139 14.25 23.85 -14.87
CA ALA A 139 13.89 24.27 -13.52
C ALA A 139 14.82 23.69 -12.45
N ILE A 140 15.16 22.39 -12.54
CA ILE A 140 16.11 21.74 -11.62
C ILE A 140 17.49 22.36 -11.74
N HIS A 141 17.94 22.66 -12.96
CA HIS A 141 19.23 23.34 -13.16
C HIS A 141 19.26 24.70 -12.46
N ARG A 142 18.21 25.53 -12.64
CA ARG A 142 18.05 26.81 -11.92
C ARG A 142 17.97 26.65 -10.40
N LEU A 143 17.27 25.62 -9.90
CA LEU A 143 17.21 25.32 -8.46
C LEU A 143 18.57 24.94 -7.88
N ARG A 144 19.51 24.44 -8.68
CA ARG A 144 20.89 24.23 -8.25
C ARG A 144 21.68 25.54 -8.16
N ASN A 145 21.20 26.63 -8.77
CA ASN A 145 21.77 27.97 -8.71
C ASN A 145 23.26 27.93 -9.05
N ASN A 146 23.63 27.44 -10.24
CA ASN A 146 24.99 27.25 -10.73
C ASN A 146 25.90 26.37 -9.89
N TYR A 147 25.39 25.78 -8.84
CA TYR A 147 26.18 24.90 -8.00
C TYR A 147 26.39 23.57 -8.70
N VAL A 148 27.58 23.35 -9.21
CA VAL A 148 28.00 22.05 -9.75
C VAL A 148 28.39 21.15 -8.57
N CYS A 149 27.47 20.28 -8.16
CA CYS A 149 27.77 19.28 -7.16
C CYS A 149 28.38 18.01 -7.78
N GLU A 150 29.29 17.36 -7.07
CA GLU A 150 29.90 16.09 -7.50
C GLU A 150 29.27 14.85 -6.84
N ASN A 151 28.48 15.05 -5.80
CA ASN A 151 27.86 13.95 -5.02
C ASN A 151 26.44 14.31 -4.58
N ILE A 152 25.69 13.29 -4.13
CA ILE A 152 24.29 13.42 -3.74
C ILE A 152 24.09 14.32 -2.51
N GLU A 153 25.05 14.34 -1.59
CA GLU A 153 24.98 15.13 -0.35
C GLU A 153 24.89 16.62 -0.63
N ASN A 154 25.54 17.05 -1.69
CA ASN A 154 25.62 18.45 -2.08
C ASN A 154 24.59 18.80 -3.17
N ALA A 155 23.81 17.83 -3.66
CA ALA A 155 22.79 18.07 -4.67
C ALA A 155 21.59 18.82 -4.06
N ARG A 156 21.45 20.11 -4.42
CA ARG A 156 20.34 20.96 -3.95
C ARG A 156 18.98 20.52 -4.51
N ALA A 157 18.97 20.03 -5.75
CA ALA A 157 17.77 19.57 -6.43
C ALA A 157 18.11 18.42 -7.39
N ILE A 158 17.20 17.45 -7.51
CA ILE A 158 17.29 16.30 -8.40
C ILE A 158 15.90 16.05 -8.98
N PHE A 159 15.82 15.85 -10.29
CA PHE A 159 14.60 15.38 -10.93
C PHE A 159 14.54 13.85 -10.87
N VAL A 160 13.46 13.30 -10.32
CA VAL A 160 13.28 11.85 -10.22
C VAL A 160 12.22 11.41 -11.21
N THR A 161 12.56 10.45 -12.06
CA THR A 161 11.67 9.90 -13.09
C THR A 161 11.79 8.39 -13.14
N ASN A 162 10.84 7.71 -13.79
CA ASN A 162 10.97 6.29 -14.16
C ASN A 162 11.36 6.12 -15.64
N ASN A 163 11.55 7.22 -16.35
CA ASN A 163 11.97 7.20 -17.76
C ASN A 163 13.51 7.13 -17.83
N PHE A 164 14.03 5.93 -18.06
CA PHE A 164 15.46 5.65 -18.15
C PHE A 164 16.13 6.37 -19.32
N ASP A 165 15.48 6.42 -20.48
CA ASP A 165 16.02 7.08 -21.68
C ASP A 165 16.13 8.59 -21.48
N LEU A 166 15.14 9.20 -20.82
CA LEU A 166 15.20 10.59 -20.44
C LEU A 166 16.37 10.84 -19.50
N ALA A 167 16.48 10.07 -18.41
CA ALA A 167 17.56 10.23 -17.44
C ALA A 167 18.95 10.13 -18.10
N ASN A 168 19.16 9.09 -18.91
CA ASN A 168 20.43 8.89 -19.62
C ASN A 168 20.74 10.00 -20.63
N SER A 169 19.76 10.44 -21.40
CA SER A 169 19.94 11.47 -22.42
C SER A 169 20.33 12.81 -21.80
N VAL A 170 19.62 13.20 -20.74
CA VAL A 170 19.88 14.45 -20.02
C VAL A 170 21.24 14.41 -19.32
N ASN A 171 21.55 13.32 -18.63
CA ASN A 171 22.82 13.21 -17.91
C ASN A 171 24.02 13.13 -18.85
N TYR A 172 23.85 12.51 -20.04
CA TYR A 172 24.86 12.54 -21.09
C TYR A 172 25.11 13.98 -21.61
N TYR A 173 24.02 14.69 -21.93
CA TYR A 173 24.08 16.10 -22.32
C TYR A 173 24.77 16.95 -21.26
N TYR A 174 24.34 16.81 -20.00
CA TYR A 174 24.83 17.61 -18.89
C TYR A 174 26.34 17.41 -18.63
N LYS A 175 26.82 16.16 -18.65
CA LYS A 175 28.22 15.82 -18.49
C LYS A 175 29.08 16.34 -19.63
N ARG A 176 28.53 16.37 -20.83
CA ARG A 176 29.24 16.84 -22.02
C ARG A 176 29.35 18.35 -22.08
N ASN A 177 28.28 19.07 -21.81
CA ASN A 177 28.13 20.48 -22.10
C ASN A 177 28.30 21.38 -20.88
N VAL A 178 28.11 20.86 -19.66
CA VAL A 178 28.25 21.64 -18.43
C VAL A 178 29.48 21.21 -17.64
N ASN A 179 29.53 19.99 -17.13
CA ASN A 179 30.70 19.50 -16.39
C ASN A 179 30.76 17.98 -16.36
N LYS A 180 31.92 17.42 -16.73
CA LYS A 180 32.16 15.96 -16.75
C LYS A 180 32.02 15.29 -15.38
N LYS A 181 32.29 15.99 -14.29
CA LYS A 181 32.21 15.49 -12.90
C LYS A 181 30.90 15.83 -12.23
N ALA A 182 30.00 16.55 -12.93
CA ALA A 182 28.71 16.94 -12.32
C ALA A 182 27.88 15.75 -11.92
N PHE A 183 27.32 15.82 -10.72
CA PHE A 183 26.29 14.90 -10.27
C PHE A 183 25.04 15.01 -11.17
N PRO A 184 24.40 13.88 -11.52
CA PRO A 184 23.27 13.88 -12.43
C PRO A 184 22.16 14.87 -12.05
N LEU A 185 21.56 15.54 -13.06
CA LEU A 185 20.35 16.34 -12.86
C LEU A 185 19.13 15.47 -12.68
N VAL A 186 19.10 14.35 -13.38
CA VAL A 186 17.98 13.42 -13.43
C VAL A 186 18.45 12.05 -12.96
N LEU A 187 17.69 11.45 -12.08
CA LEU A 187 17.90 10.07 -11.64
C LEU A 187 16.59 9.29 -11.79
N THR A 188 16.72 8.04 -12.12
CA THR A 188 15.58 7.12 -11.95
C THR A 188 15.36 6.81 -10.48
N SER A 189 14.14 6.44 -10.11
CA SER A 189 13.84 6.02 -8.74
C SER A 189 14.71 4.82 -8.32
N ALA A 190 15.04 3.93 -9.25
CA ALA A 190 15.93 2.79 -9.02
C ALA A 190 17.38 3.23 -8.73
N GLU A 191 17.94 4.13 -9.55
CA GLU A 191 19.30 4.66 -9.34
C GLU A 191 19.42 5.40 -8.01
N LEU A 192 18.42 6.27 -7.70
CA LEU A 192 18.40 7.01 -6.44
C LEU A 192 18.31 6.06 -5.24
N SER A 193 17.48 5.04 -5.32
CA SER A 193 17.38 4.01 -4.27
C SER A 193 18.67 3.22 -4.09
N ALA A 194 19.33 2.84 -5.18
CA ALA A 194 20.62 2.15 -5.13
C ALA A 194 21.71 3.03 -4.49
N MET A 195 21.77 4.31 -4.85
CA MET A 195 22.72 5.26 -4.26
C MET A 195 22.50 5.44 -2.76
N LEU A 196 21.23 5.58 -2.33
CA LEU A 196 20.88 5.69 -0.91
C LEU A 196 21.22 4.42 -0.14
N TRP A 197 21.02 3.26 -0.75
CA TRP A 197 21.38 1.97 -0.15
C TRP A 197 22.89 1.85 0.07
N VAL A 198 23.69 2.15 -0.94
CA VAL A 198 25.16 2.12 -0.83
C VAL A 198 25.66 3.09 0.25
N LYS A 199 25.05 4.26 0.34
CA LYS A 199 25.41 5.28 1.32
C LYS A 199 25.07 4.92 2.76
N ASN A 200 23.87 4.39 2.98
CA ASN A 200 23.37 4.12 4.34
C ASN A 200 23.88 2.79 4.92
N GLY A 201 24.56 1.99 4.11
CA GLY A 201 25.13 0.71 4.51
C GLY A 201 24.09 -0.33 4.94
N THR A 202 24.56 -1.45 5.46
CA THR A 202 23.76 -2.59 5.89
C THR A 202 23.05 -2.42 7.23
N SER A 203 23.01 -1.21 7.78
CA SER A 203 22.51 -0.94 9.14
C SER A 203 20.98 -0.90 9.27
N THR A 204 20.24 -1.19 8.23
CA THR A 204 18.77 -1.20 8.29
C THR A 204 18.21 -2.50 7.72
N ASP A 205 17.23 -3.10 8.40
CA ASP A 205 16.48 -4.30 7.98
C ASP A 205 15.68 -4.14 6.66
N LEU A 206 15.90 -3.04 5.97
CA LEU A 206 15.22 -2.69 4.71
C LEU A 206 15.84 -3.23 3.40
N PRO A 207 17.10 -3.68 3.34
CA PRO A 207 17.85 -3.73 2.09
C PRO A 207 17.32 -4.72 1.07
N GLU A 208 16.98 -5.93 1.49
CA GLU A 208 16.71 -7.03 0.56
C GLU A 208 15.38 -6.87 -0.18
N LYS A 209 14.34 -6.49 0.53
CA LYS A 209 13.01 -6.23 -0.07
C LYS A 209 13.02 -5.01 -0.98
N GLN A 210 13.83 -4.01 -0.65
CA GLN A 210 13.92 -2.78 -1.46
C GLN A 210 14.74 -2.99 -2.72
N LEU A 211 15.86 -3.72 -2.65
CA LEU A 211 16.62 -4.14 -3.81
C LEU A 211 15.78 -4.99 -4.76
N LEU A 212 15.03 -5.95 -4.22
CA LEU A 212 14.11 -6.76 -4.99
C LEU A 212 13.00 -5.94 -5.64
N ASN A 213 12.39 -5.01 -4.92
CA ASN A 213 11.34 -4.14 -5.48
C ASN A 213 11.89 -3.17 -6.53
N ASN A 214 13.09 -2.62 -6.32
CA ASN A 214 13.72 -1.72 -7.28
C ASN A 214 14.26 -2.49 -8.49
N ALA A 215 14.84 -3.67 -8.30
CA ALA A 215 15.21 -4.56 -9.39
C ALA A 215 13.97 -4.99 -10.18
N TYR A 216 12.87 -5.27 -9.52
CA TYR A 216 11.60 -5.62 -10.15
C TYR A 216 11.02 -4.43 -10.95
N ALA A 217 11.09 -3.21 -10.42
CA ALA A 217 10.67 -2.01 -11.14
C ALA A 217 11.57 -1.70 -12.35
N ALA A 218 12.89 -1.99 -12.24
CA ALA A 218 13.84 -1.85 -13.34
C ALA A 218 13.74 -2.96 -14.41
N LEU A 219 13.21 -4.13 -14.03
CA LEU A 219 12.96 -5.27 -14.92
C LEU A 219 11.60 -5.19 -15.64
N GLN A 220 10.89 -4.05 -15.56
CA GLN A 220 9.66 -3.90 -16.30
C GLN A 220 9.92 -3.88 -17.82
N PRO A 221 9.11 -4.59 -18.61
CA PRO A 221 9.34 -4.68 -20.05
C PRO A 221 9.38 -3.30 -20.68
N MET A 222 10.33 -3.11 -21.58
CA MET A 222 10.48 -1.88 -22.34
C MET A 222 9.19 -1.59 -23.11
N PRO A 223 8.87 -0.29 -23.37
CA PRO A 223 7.67 0.08 -24.13
C PRO A 223 7.55 -0.65 -25.46
N GLU A 224 8.67 -0.90 -26.15
CA GLU A 224 8.76 -1.63 -27.41
C GLU A 224 8.24 -3.05 -27.28
N LEU A 225 8.66 -3.77 -26.22
CA LEU A 225 8.21 -5.13 -25.94
C LEU A 225 6.70 -5.19 -25.67
N LEU A 226 6.15 -4.22 -24.92
CA LEU A 226 4.71 -4.13 -24.65
C LEU A 226 3.90 -3.74 -25.89
N ASN A 227 4.44 -2.88 -26.73
CA ASN A 227 3.83 -2.55 -28.01
C ASN A 227 3.76 -3.79 -28.91
N LYS A 228 4.87 -4.56 -28.97
CA LYS A 228 4.89 -5.81 -29.73
C LYS A 228 3.90 -6.84 -29.20
N LEU A 229 3.83 -7.01 -27.87
CA LEU A 229 2.79 -7.83 -27.23
C LEU A 229 1.40 -7.42 -27.68
N SER A 230 1.11 -6.11 -27.66
CA SER A 230 -0.20 -5.58 -28.06
C SER A 230 -0.51 -5.86 -29.53
N GLU A 231 0.46 -5.67 -30.44
CA GLU A 231 0.31 -5.99 -31.87
C GLU A 231 -0.03 -7.46 -32.09
N VAL A 232 0.73 -8.37 -31.47
CA VAL A 232 0.51 -9.82 -31.66
C VAL A 232 -0.82 -10.25 -31.05
N LEU A 233 -1.20 -9.72 -29.88
CA LEU A 233 -2.51 -10.00 -29.27
C LEU A 233 -3.69 -9.53 -30.13
N GLU A 234 -3.60 -8.34 -30.76
CA GLU A 234 -4.65 -7.88 -31.68
C GLU A 234 -4.73 -8.76 -32.93
N GLN A 235 -3.59 -9.22 -33.47
CA GLN A 235 -3.58 -10.15 -34.58
C GLN A 235 -4.23 -11.50 -34.18
N MET A 236 -3.86 -12.07 -33.02
CA MET A 236 -4.46 -13.30 -32.52
C MET A 236 -5.97 -13.17 -32.29
N LYS A 237 -6.44 -11.97 -31.89
CA LYS A 237 -7.86 -11.68 -31.77
C LYS A 237 -8.55 -11.68 -33.12
N LEU A 238 -7.98 -11.06 -34.16
CA LEU A 238 -8.51 -11.08 -35.50
C LEU A 238 -8.59 -12.51 -36.07
N GLU A 239 -7.65 -13.37 -35.70
CA GLU A 239 -7.62 -14.79 -36.07
C GLU A 239 -8.57 -15.66 -35.21
N GLY A 240 -9.26 -15.08 -34.23
CA GLY A 240 -10.18 -15.78 -33.34
C GLY A 240 -9.51 -16.71 -32.32
N LYS A 241 -8.19 -16.57 -32.08
CA LYS A 241 -7.41 -17.39 -31.14
C LYS A 241 -7.54 -16.92 -29.68
N VAL A 242 -7.86 -15.65 -29.48
CA VAL A 242 -8.10 -15.04 -28.18
C VAL A 242 -9.32 -14.13 -28.23
N THR A 243 -10.05 -14.04 -27.13
CA THR A 243 -11.21 -13.13 -26.99
C THR A 243 -10.77 -11.72 -26.62
N SER A 244 -11.67 -10.75 -26.74
CA SER A 244 -11.40 -9.36 -26.33
C SER A 244 -11.07 -9.24 -24.85
N GLU A 245 -11.74 -10.03 -24.01
CA GLU A 245 -11.51 -10.11 -22.56
C GLU A 245 -10.11 -10.68 -22.25
N GLU A 246 -9.71 -11.75 -22.97
CA GLU A 246 -8.38 -12.34 -22.82
C GLU A 246 -7.29 -11.37 -23.28
N VAL A 247 -7.47 -10.66 -24.39
CA VAL A 247 -6.52 -9.61 -24.84
C VAL A 247 -6.34 -8.56 -23.75
N THR A 248 -7.44 -8.07 -23.18
CA THR A 248 -7.38 -7.09 -22.09
C THR A 248 -6.64 -7.66 -20.89
N ALA A 249 -7.00 -8.87 -20.46
CA ALA A 249 -6.36 -9.53 -19.31
C ALA A 249 -4.85 -9.76 -19.51
N LEU A 250 -4.44 -10.27 -20.68
CA LEU A 250 -3.04 -10.53 -21.01
C LEU A 250 -2.23 -9.25 -21.14
N ARG A 251 -2.80 -8.21 -21.76
CA ARG A 251 -2.15 -6.89 -21.91
C ARG A 251 -1.93 -6.20 -20.58
N THR A 252 -2.82 -6.40 -19.60
CA THR A 252 -2.84 -5.66 -18.34
C THR A 252 -2.17 -6.40 -17.18
N SER A 253 -1.87 -7.68 -17.37
CA SER A 253 -1.34 -8.53 -16.32
C SER A 253 0.16 -8.35 -16.09
N HIS A 254 0.53 -7.95 -14.86
CA HIS A 254 1.94 -7.95 -14.44
C HIS A 254 2.62 -9.32 -14.50
N TYR A 255 1.84 -10.37 -14.28
CA TYR A 255 2.35 -11.74 -14.44
C TYR A 255 2.80 -11.97 -15.89
N VAL A 256 1.95 -11.62 -16.85
CA VAL A 256 2.25 -11.74 -18.29
C VAL A 256 3.47 -10.91 -18.68
N HIS A 257 3.55 -9.65 -18.23
CA HIS A 257 4.70 -8.79 -18.51
C HIS A 257 6.00 -9.36 -17.97
N ARG A 258 5.99 -9.94 -16.79
CA ARG A 258 7.16 -10.57 -16.18
C ARG A 258 7.57 -11.84 -16.93
N GLU A 259 6.61 -12.71 -17.25
CA GLU A 259 6.91 -13.94 -18.01
C GLU A 259 7.36 -13.59 -19.42
N LEU A 260 6.78 -12.58 -20.09
CA LEU A 260 7.22 -12.10 -21.38
C LEU A 260 8.69 -11.68 -21.35
N TRP A 261 9.08 -10.90 -20.32
CA TRP A 261 10.47 -10.49 -20.18
C TRP A 261 11.41 -11.69 -19.95
N LYS A 262 10.99 -12.68 -19.17
CA LYS A 262 11.78 -13.89 -18.93
C LYS A 262 11.97 -14.72 -20.19
N GLU A 263 10.93 -14.87 -20.99
CA GLU A 263 10.97 -15.69 -22.21
C GLU A 263 11.72 -14.98 -23.36
N THR A 264 11.69 -13.65 -23.40
CA THR A 264 12.28 -12.85 -24.48
C THR A 264 13.60 -12.19 -24.10
N PHE A 265 13.95 -12.11 -22.81
CA PHE A 265 15.08 -11.33 -22.31
C PHE A 265 15.07 -9.87 -22.79
N GLY A 266 13.87 -9.33 -23.06
CA GLY A 266 13.67 -7.97 -23.57
C GLY A 266 13.80 -7.83 -25.10
N ASP A 267 14.03 -8.91 -25.84
CA ASP A 267 14.05 -8.88 -27.31
C ASP A 267 12.63 -8.95 -27.88
N GLU A 268 12.18 -7.87 -28.49
CA GLU A 268 10.84 -7.77 -29.12
C GLU A 268 10.63 -8.78 -30.26
N ASN A 269 11.70 -9.18 -30.95
CA ASN A 269 11.60 -10.14 -32.06
C ASN A 269 11.24 -11.55 -31.59
N LEU A 270 11.48 -11.89 -30.34
CA LEU A 270 11.07 -13.14 -29.72
C LEU A 270 9.61 -13.12 -29.25
N THR A 271 8.94 -11.96 -29.31
CA THR A 271 7.53 -11.82 -28.99
C THR A 271 6.67 -12.22 -30.20
N ASN A 272 6.38 -13.50 -30.27
CA ASN A 272 5.57 -14.10 -31.30
C ASN A 272 4.35 -14.83 -30.70
N GLU A 273 3.46 -15.32 -31.58
CA GLU A 273 2.25 -16.03 -31.18
C GLU A 273 2.51 -17.20 -30.21
N ASN A 274 3.53 -18.03 -30.51
CA ASN A 274 3.85 -19.20 -29.69
C ASN A 274 4.26 -18.78 -28.29
N THR A 275 5.13 -17.78 -28.18
CA THR A 275 5.56 -17.22 -26.88
C THR A 275 4.37 -16.70 -26.07
N ILE A 276 3.43 -16.02 -26.74
CA ILE A 276 2.23 -15.47 -26.07
C ILE A 276 1.29 -16.61 -25.63
N MET A 277 1.12 -17.64 -26.45
CA MET A 277 0.29 -18.80 -26.09
C MET A 277 0.86 -19.57 -24.89
N GLU A 278 2.17 -19.76 -24.81
CA GLU A 278 2.82 -20.36 -23.64
C GLU A 278 2.62 -19.50 -22.37
N ILE A 279 2.79 -18.19 -22.49
CA ILE A 279 2.57 -17.28 -21.38
C ILE A 279 1.09 -17.27 -20.96
N LYS A 280 0.15 -17.31 -21.93
CA LYS A 280 -1.29 -17.40 -21.65
C LYS A 280 -1.59 -18.68 -20.85
N GLN A 281 -1.06 -19.80 -21.24
CA GLN A 281 -1.27 -21.06 -20.50
C GLN A 281 -0.76 -20.96 -19.06
N LYS A 282 0.47 -20.44 -18.86
CA LYS A 282 1.03 -20.20 -17.52
C LYS A 282 0.18 -19.22 -16.69
N TYR A 283 -0.38 -18.20 -17.33
CA TYR A 283 -1.27 -17.24 -16.70
C TYR A 283 -2.58 -17.88 -16.23
N ASP A 284 -3.22 -18.66 -17.09
CA ASP A 284 -4.46 -19.38 -16.76
C ASP A 284 -4.23 -20.37 -15.60
N ASP A 285 -3.12 -21.12 -15.63
CA ASP A 285 -2.71 -22.01 -14.54
C ASP A 285 -2.50 -21.25 -13.22
N SER A 286 -1.91 -20.04 -13.28
CA SER A 286 -1.70 -19.20 -12.11
C SER A 286 -3.02 -18.70 -11.50
N ILE A 287 -3.99 -18.36 -12.32
CA ILE A 287 -5.34 -17.96 -11.86
C ILE A 287 -6.03 -19.11 -11.16
N ILE A 288 -5.97 -20.32 -11.75
CA ILE A 288 -6.57 -21.52 -11.17
C ILE A 288 -5.91 -21.86 -9.82
N ALA A 289 -4.58 -21.74 -9.73
CA ALA A 289 -3.84 -21.98 -8.48
C ALA A 289 -4.23 -20.97 -7.39
N ASN A 290 -4.29 -19.69 -7.73
CA ASN A 290 -4.70 -18.63 -6.81
C ASN A 290 -6.14 -18.83 -6.31
N TYR A 291 -7.07 -19.18 -7.20
CA TYR A 291 -8.46 -19.46 -6.82
C TYR A 291 -8.58 -20.67 -5.86
N LYS A 292 -7.80 -21.74 -6.11
CA LYS A 292 -7.77 -22.89 -5.19
C LYS A 292 -7.23 -22.49 -3.81
N GLN A 293 -6.16 -21.70 -3.78
CA GLN A 293 -5.57 -21.23 -2.52
C GLN A 293 -6.53 -20.33 -1.73
N GLU A 294 -7.22 -19.41 -2.41
CA GLU A 294 -8.21 -18.53 -1.80
C GLU A 294 -9.36 -19.34 -1.18
N LYS A 295 -9.85 -20.35 -1.90
CA LYS A 295 -10.91 -21.24 -1.42
C LYS A 295 -10.47 -22.13 -0.25
N GLU A 296 -9.21 -22.54 -0.20
CA GLU A 296 -8.65 -23.24 0.96
C GLU A 296 -8.53 -22.33 2.18
N LEU A 297 -8.13 -21.06 1.97
CA LEU A 297 -8.04 -20.05 3.01
C LEU A 297 -9.43 -19.75 3.61
N GLU A 298 -10.45 -19.53 2.76
CA GLU A 298 -11.82 -19.35 3.21
C GLU A 298 -12.32 -20.51 4.07
N LYS A 299 -12.07 -21.75 3.63
CA LYS A 299 -12.42 -22.95 4.41
C LYS A 299 -11.68 -23.04 5.74
N ALA A 300 -10.43 -22.60 5.78
CA ALA A 300 -9.65 -22.57 7.03
C ALA A 300 -10.21 -21.51 7.99
N GLU A 301 -10.55 -20.33 7.49
CA GLU A 301 -11.18 -19.26 8.28
C GLU A 301 -12.56 -19.67 8.81
N GLU A 302 -13.39 -20.33 7.99
CA GLU A 302 -14.68 -20.87 8.45
C GLU A 302 -14.51 -21.89 9.57
N LYS A 303 -13.56 -22.81 9.42
CA LYS A 303 -13.26 -23.80 10.48
C LYS A 303 -12.78 -23.12 11.77
N GLN A 304 -11.95 -22.10 11.66
CA GLN A 304 -11.47 -21.35 12.82
C GLN A 304 -12.62 -20.64 13.54
N LYS A 305 -13.51 -19.96 12.80
CA LYS A 305 -14.71 -19.31 13.34
C LYS A 305 -15.64 -20.30 14.02
N LEU A 306 -15.85 -21.49 13.43
CA LEU A 306 -16.62 -22.58 14.05
C LEU A 306 -16.00 -23.06 15.37
N TYR A 307 -14.67 -23.21 15.39
CA TYR A 307 -13.95 -23.63 16.60
C TYR A 307 -14.02 -22.57 17.70
N GLU A 308 -13.83 -21.29 17.38
CA GLU A 308 -13.96 -20.17 18.32
C GLU A 308 -15.38 -20.07 18.89
N ASN A 309 -16.40 -20.21 18.04
CA ASN A 309 -17.81 -20.22 18.46
C ASN A 309 -18.13 -21.42 19.37
N ALA A 310 -17.60 -22.61 19.07
CA ALA A 310 -17.74 -23.79 19.92
C ALA A 310 -17.05 -23.57 21.30
N GLN A 311 -15.85 -23.01 21.34
CA GLN A 311 -15.21 -22.68 22.61
C GLN A 311 -15.99 -21.64 23.41
N LEU A 312 -16.52 -20.61 22.75
CA LEU A 312 -17.31 -19.57 23.41
C LEU A 312 -18.61 -20.12 23.96
N SER A 313 -19.25 -21.04 23.24
CA SER A 313 -20.49 -21.73 23.70
C SER A 313 -20.21 -22.66 24.90
N ALA A 314 -19.09 -23.39 24.87
CA ALA A 314 -18.65 -24.25 25.97
C ALA A 314 -18.32 -23.41 27.23
N LEU A 315 -17.65 -22.28 27.11
CA LEU A 315 -17.37 -21.34 28.19
C LEU A 315 -18.68 -20.76 28.79
N LYS A 316 -19.65 -20.39 27.92
CA LYS A 316 -20.98 -19.93 28.38
C LYS A 316 -21.76 -21.03 29.10
N ALA A 317 -21.72 -22.26 28.57
CA ALA A 317 -22.35 -23.41 29.20
C ALA A 317 -21.72 -23.71 30.58
N GLY A 318 -20.38 -23.67 30.68
CA GLY A 318 -19.68 -23.84 31.95
C GLY A 318 -20.03 -22.76 32.99
N LYS A 319 -20.12 -21.50 32.59
CA LYS A 319 -20.57 -20.39 33.46
C LYS A 319 -22.01 -20.59 33.94
N ASN A 320 -22.90 -20.98 33.02
CA ASN A 320 -24.31 -21.25 33.35
C ASN A 320 -24.46 -22.44 34.28
N ALA A 321 -23.71 -23.52 34.09
CA ALA A 321 -23.69 -24.69 34.97
C ALA A 321 -23.22 -24.32 36.38
N LYS A 322 -22.12 -23.54 36.50
CA LYS A 322 -21.59 -23.02 37.76
C LYS A 322 -22.63 -22.16 38.49
N GLN A 323 -23.30 -21.25 37.77
CA GLN A 323 -24.38 -20.44 38.35
C GLN A 323 -25.57 -21.28 38.84
N LYS A 324 -25.99 -22.29 38.06
CA LYS A 324 -27.07 -23.20 38.48
C LYS A 324 -26.70 -24.00 39.74
N TRP A 325 -25.47 -24.49 39.81
CA TRP A 325 -24.93 -25.18 40.97
C TRP A 325 -24.91 -24.29 42.22
N LEU A 326 -24.42 -23.03 42.10
CA LEU A 326 -24.43 -22.04 43.17
C LEU A 326 -25.86 -21.71 43.67
N ARG A 327 -26.82 -21.58 42.75
CA ARG A 327 -28.24 -21.39 43.12
C ARG A 327 -28.80 -22.58 43.90
N ARG A 328 -28.46 -23.83 43.53
CA ARG A 328 -28.88 -25.02 44.25
C ARG A 328 -28.28 -25.08 45.66
N LEU A 329 -26.98 -24.77 45.79
CA LEU A 329 -26.31 -24.67 47.11
C LEU A 329 -26.97 -23.60 47.99
N ARG A 330 -27.25 -22.44 47.47
CA ARG A 330 -27.91 -21.34 48.23
C ARG A 330 -29.29 -21.77 48.72
N ASN A 331 -30.06 -22.45 47.87
CA ASN A 331 -31.38 -22.95 48.27
C ASN A 331 -31.28 -24.07 49.32
N GLY A 332 -30.30 -24.95 49.21
CA GLY A 332 -30.00 -25.96 50.21
C GLY A 332 -29.63 -25.33 51.56
N CYS A 333 -28.75 -24.33 51.60
CA CYS A 333 -28.39 -23.60 52.82
C CYS A 333 -29.62 -22.90 53.46
N LYS A 334 -30.53 -22.33 52.65
CA LYS A 334 -31.78 -21.74 53.17
C LYS A 334 -32.69 -22.78 53.81
N ILE A 335 -32.81 -23.96 53.22
CA ILE A 335 -33.60 -25.04 53.77
C ILE A 335 -33.03 -25.55 55.12
N ILE A 336 -31.71 -25.74 55.17
CA ILE A 336 -30.99 -26.16 56.42
C ILE A 336 -31.19 -25.10 57.50
N ALA A 337 -31.03 -23.82 57.19
CA ALA A 337 -31.22 -22.72 58.13
C ALA A 337 -32.68 -22.70 58.66
N ALA A 338 -33.68 -22.92 57.79
CA ALA A 338 -35.08 -23.01 58.19
C ALA A 338 -35.36 -24.21 59.09
N LEU A 339 -34.76 -25.37 58.81
CA LEU A 339 -34.90 -26.57 59.67
C LEU A 339 -34.26 -26.37 61.06
N ILE A 340 -33.07 -25.74 61.11
CA ILE A 340 -32.42 -25.37 62.37
C ILE A 340 -33.31 -24.40 63.16
N PHE A 341 -33.88 -23.40 62.48
CA PHE A 341 -34.77 -22.41 63.13
C PHE A 341 -36.04 -23.09 63.70
N VAL A 342 -36.69 -24.01 62.97
CA VAL A 342 -37.83 -24.76 63.44
C VAL A 342 -37.46 -25.71 64.61
N GLY A 343 -36.30 -26.38 64.52
CA GLY A 343 -35.81 -27.23 65.56
C GLY A 343 -35.57 -26.49 66.91
N CYS A 344 -35.02 -25.30 66.79
CA CYS A 344 -34.75 -24.42 67.93
C CYS A 344 -36.05 -23.83 68.50
N LEU A 345 -37.06 -23.49 67.67
CA LEU A 345 -38.40 -23.12 68.11
C LEU A 345 -39.07 -24.27 68.92
N CYS A 346 -38.97 -25.48 68.40
CA CYS A 346 -39.54 -26.66 69.15
C CYS A 346 -38.81 -26.89 70.46
N ALA A 347 -37.50 -26.67 70.56
CA ALA A 347 -36.74 -26.79 71.78
C ALA A 347 -37.11 -25.70 72.81
N THR A 348 -37.36 -24.46 72.35
CA THR A 348 -37.80 -23.35 73.25
C THR A 348 -39.17 -23.56 73.76
N ILE A 349 -40.13 -24.20 73.05
CA ILE A 349 -41.45 -24.51 73.48
C ILE A 349 -41.42 -25.63 74.56
N LYS A 350 -40.47 -26.56 74.47
CA LYS A 350 -40.34 -27.69 75.40
C LYS A 350 -39.69 -27.26 76.73
N THR A 351 -38.94 -26.13 76.79
CA THR A 351 -38.22 -25.59 77.94
C THR A 351 -38.85 -24.31 78.54
N TRP A 352 -40.20 -24.18 78.43
CA TRP A 352 -40.97 -22.97 78.81
C TRP A 352 -40.88 -22.59 80.31
N GLY A 353 -39.96 -23.09 81.07
CA GLY A 353 -39.71 -22.67 82.44
C GLY A 353 -38.52 -21.84 82.75
N ASP A 354 -37.48 -21.77 81.86
CA ASP A 354 -36.24 -21.12 82.13
C ASP A 354 -35.97 -19.93 81.11
N PHE A 355 -36.39 -18.72 81.50
CA PHE A 355 -36.30 -17.49 80.70
C PHE A 355 -34.88 -17.19 80.23
N LYS A 356 -33.81 -17.45 81.02
CA LYS A 356 -32.41 -17.18 80.65
C LYS A 356 -31.92 -18.05 79.50
N TRP A 357 -32.28 -19.28 79.42
CA TRP A 357 -31.89 -20.21 78.35
C TRP A 357 -32.58 -19.92 77.02
N ASN A 358 -33.84 -19.48 77.08
CA ASN A 358 -34.61 -19.12 75.88
C ASN A 358 -34.01 -17.89 75.14
N VAL A 359 -33.61 -16.86 75.92
CA VAL A 359 -32.95 -15.67 75.33
C VAL A 359 -31.58 -16.04 74.74
N PHE A 360 -30.80 -16.92 75.39
CA PHE A 360 -29.50 -17.36 74.87
C PHE A 360 -29.67 -18.13 73.55
N PHE A 361 -30.63 -19.03 73.42
CA PHE A 361 -30.92 -19.75 72.16
C PHE A 361 -31.37 -18.85 71.03
N VAL A 362 -32.20 -17.86 71.27
CA VAL A 362 -32.64 -16.90 70.25
C VAL A 362 -31.46 -16.05 69.75
N ILE A 363 -30.54 -15.63 70.59
CA ILE A 363 -29.34 -14.88 70.22
C ILE A 363 -28.37 -15.75 69.40
N VAL A 364 -28.13 -17.00 69.82
CA VAL A 364 -27.25 -17.93 69.07
C VAL A 364 -27.81 -18.23 67.67
N ILE A 365 -29.12 -18.38 67.51
CA ILE A 365 -29.79 -18.59 66.23
C ILE A 365 -29.66 -17.35 65.34
N GLY A 366 -29.89 -16.16 65.93
CA GLY A 366 -29.74 -14.90 65.21
C GLY A 366 -28.31 -14.72 64.65
N ILE A 367 -27.29 -15.00 65.44
CA ILE A 367 -25.89 -14.92 65.04
C ILE A 367 -25.56 -15.95 63.96
N THR A 368 -26.03 -17.22 64.11
CA THR A 368 -25.77 -18.26 63.10
C THR A 368 -26.45 -17.99 61.77
N VAL A 369 -27.66 -17.47 61.77
CA VAL A 369 -28.40 -17.07 60.53
C VAL A 369 -27.71 -15.85 59.87
N LEU A 370 -27.28 -14.87 60.63
CA LEU A 370 -26.55 -13.72 60.12
C LEU A 370 -25.17 -14.10 59.55
N SER A 371 -24.42 -14.95 60.26
CA SER A 371 -23.12 -15.41 59.76
C SER A 371 -23.25 -16.27 58.49
N LEU A 372 -24.25 -17.12 58.38
CA LEU A 372 -24.54 -17.88 57.16
C LEU A 372 -24.95 -16.94 55.98
N TYR A 373 -25.73 -15.92 56.29
CA TYR A 373 -26.13 -14.89 55.28
C TYR A 373 -24.90 -14.11 54.79
N ASP A 374 -24.01 -13.67 55.69
CA ASP A 374 -22.81 -12.93 55.32
C ASP A 374 -21.79 -13.79 54.54
N ILE A 375 -21.65 -15.07 54.87
CA ILE A 375 -20.80 -16.00 54.10
C ILE A 375 -21.36 -16.20 52.70
N CYS A 376 -22.70 -16.31 52.55
CA CYS A 376 -23.32 -16.40 51.22
C CYS A 376 -23.18 -15.11 50.41
N LYS A 377 -23.25 -13.94 51.04
CA LYS A 377 -23.09 -12.63 50.42
C LYS A 377 -21.66 -12.34 50.01
N ALA A 378 -20.67 -12.61 50.88
CA ALA A 378 -19.25 -12.39 50.57
C ALA A 378 -18.79 -13.26 49.41
N ARG A 379 -19.34 -14.45 49.24
CA ARG A 379 -19.01 -15.34 48.10
C ARG A 379 -19.62 -14.90 46.77
N GLU A 380 -20.69 -14.08 46.77
CA GLU A 380 -21.24 -13.45 45.59
C GLU A 380 -20.32 -12.29 45.04
N GLN A 381 -19.52 -11.67 45.89
CA GLN A 381 -18.60 -10.59 45.48
C GLN A 381 -17.27 -11.12 44.93
N PHE A 382 -16.93 -12.40 45.14
CA PHE A 382 -15.69 -13.02 44.66
C PHE A 382 -15.85 -13.91 43.41
N ILE A 383 -17.00 -13.87 42.76
CA ILE A 383 -17.28 -14.60 41.50
C ILE A 383 -17.67 -13.64 40.38
#